data_75b58e75af6eddad1c142c963a7f332a
#
_entry.id   75b58e75af6eddad1c142c963a7f332a
#
_cell.length_a   1.000
_cell.length_b   1.000
_cell.length_c   1.000
_cell.angle_alpha   90.00
_cell.angle_beta   90.00
_cell.angle_gamma   90.00
#
_symmetry.space_group_name_H-M   'P 1'
#
loop_
_entity.id
_entity.type
_entity.pdbx_description
1 polymer ?
#
loop_
_entity_poly.entity_id
_entity_poly.type
_entity_poly.pdbx_seq_one_letter_code
_entity_poly.pdbx_strand_id
1 'polypeptide(L)'
;MRKLIVHEFMTMDGVMQAPGGKEEDTDGGFKYGGWTIPYWHDDIGKHFGELMQNVDAFLLGRRTYVTHAAAFEPMPAGDFFGDMMNAPKSTSCRGR
;
A
#
# COMPACT_ATOMS: atom_id res chain seq x y z
N MET A 1 3.76 1.42 -24.69
CA MET A 1 2.52 2.00 -24.18
C MET A 1 2.45 1.83 -22.66
N ARG A 2 2.12 2.87 -21.96
CA ARG A 2 1.98 2.82 -20.51
C ARG A 2 0.64 2.20 -20.13
N LYS A 3 0.62 1.50 -19.01
CA LYS A 3 -0.57 0.82 -18.53
C LYS A 3 -0.97 1.36 -17.16
N LEU A 4 -2.26 1.40 -16.93
CA LEU A 4 -2.80 1.66 -15.59
C LEU A 4 -3.09 0.31 -14.95
N ILE A 5 -2.45 0.07 -13.80
CA ILE A 5 -2.61 -1.18 -13.05
C ILE A 5 -3.28 -0.85 -11.73
N VAL A 6 -4.33 -1.58 -11.39
CA VAL A 6 -4.98 -1.47 -10.09
C VAL A 6 -4.59 -2.69 -9.27
N HIS A 7 -4.03 -2.45 -8.09
CA HIS A 7 -3.62 -3.50 -7.17
C HIS A 7 -4.18 -3.19 -5.79
N GLU A 8 -4.76 -4.19 -5.14
CA GLU A 8 -5.41 -3.99 -3.85
C GLU A 8 -5.35 -5.25 -2.99
N PHE A 9 -5.16 -5.06 -1.70
CA PHE A 9 -5.38 -6.11 -0.72
C PHE A 9 -6.85 -6.11 -0.34
N MET A 10 -7.49 -7.25 -0.46
CA MET A 10 -8.92 -7.35 -0.21
C MET A 10 -9.25 -8.70 0.40
N THR A 11 -10.17 -8.70 1.37
CA THR A 11 -10.71 -9.96 1.90
C THR A 11 -11.66 -10.60 0.88
N MET A 12 -12.03 -11.84 1.10
CA MET A 12 -12.94 -12.53 0.18
C MET A 12 -14.33 -11.88 0.16
N ASP A 13 -14.72 -11.21 1.21
CA ASP A 13 -16.00 -10.50 1.29
C ASP A 13 -15.89 -9.01 0.95
N GLY A 14 -14.76 -8.58 0.41
CA GLY A 14 -14.61 -7.26 -0.18
C GLY A 14 -14.08 -6.16 0.73
N VAL A 15 -13.56 -6.49 1.90
CA VAL A 15 -13.00 -5.49 2.82
C VAL A 15 -11.60 -5.11 2.35
N MET A 16 -11.36 -3.81 2.18
CA MET A 16 -10.07 -3.27 1.77
C MET A 16 -9.44 -2.37 2.83
N GLN A 17 -10.20 -2.02 3.86
CA GLN A 17 -9.77 -1.04 4.85
C GLN A 17 -8.67 -1.58 5.76
N ALA A 18 -7.63 -0.79 5.99
CA ALA A 18 -6.57 -1.03 6.98
C ALA A 18 -5.93 -2.42 6.92
N PRO A 19 -5.45 -2.88 5.76
CA PRO A 19 -4.89 -4.23 5.67
C PRO A 19 -3.58 -4.40 6.41
N GLY A 20 -2.74 -3.39 6.46
CA GLY A 20 -1.35 -3.51 6.89
C GLY A 20 -1.06 -3.15 8.33
N GLY A 21 -1.94 -2.42 8.99
CA GLY A 21 -1.70 -1.96 10.35
C GLY A 21 -2.97 -1.89 11.18
N LYS A 22 -2.83 -2.21 12.46
CA LYS A 22 -3.97 -2.28 13.37
C LYS A 22 -4.72 -0.94 13.49
N GLU A 23 -3.99 0.15 13.37
CA GLU A 23 -4.55 1.49 13.47
C GLU A 23 -4.36 2.30 12.19
N GLU A 24 -4.11 1.62 11.09
CA GLU A 24 -3.87 2.26 9.80
C GLU A 24 -5.07 3.12 9.36
N ASP A 25 -6.27 2.61 9.54
CA ASP A 25 -7.50 3.32 9.23
C ASP A 25 -8.62 2.83 10.13
N THR A 26 -8.98 3.63 11.12
CA THR A 26 -10.06 3.30 12.07
C THR A 26 -11.37 3.99 11.71
N ASP A 27 -11.47 4.56 10.53
CA ASP A 27 -12.67 5.27 10.09
C ASP A 27 -13.90 4.40 10.21
N GLY A 28 -15.01 4.98 10.67
CA GLY A 28 -16.24 4.24 10.91
C GLY A 28 -16.18 3.24 12.07
N GLY A 29 -15.17 3.34 12.93
CA GLY A 29 -15.02 2.42 14.05
C GLY A 29 -14.47 1.06 13.68
N PHE A 30 -13.76 0.95 12.57
CA PHE A 30 -13.22 -0.32 12.10
C PHE A 30 -12.22 -0.90 13.12
N LYS A 31 -12.46 -2.15 13.52
CA LYS A 31 -11.70 -2.82 14.59
C LYS A 31 -10.71 -3.87 14.10
N TYR A 32 -10.71 -4.17 12.81
CA TYR A 32 -10.00 -5.32 12.28
C TYR A 32 -8.74 -4.94 11.50
N GLY A 33 -8.17 -3.77 11.78
CA GLY A 33 -6.93 -3.33 11.14
C GLY A 33 -5.81 -4.33 11.27
N GLY A 34 -4.95 -4.40 10.25
CA GLY A 34 -3.84 -5.34 10.23
C GLY A 34 -4.25 -6.77 9.92
N TRP A 35 -5.38 -6.97 9.30
CA TRP A 35 -5.91 -8.30 9.05
C TRP A 35 -5.07 -9.14 8.08
N THR A 36 -4.17 -8.53 7.31
CA THR A 36 -3.26 -9.28 6.44
C THR A 36 -2.12 -9.95 7.21
N ILE A 37 -1.78 -9.42 8.40
CA ILE A 37 -0.59 -9.86 9.13
C ILE A 37 -0.56 -11.37 9.38
N PRO A 38 -1.65 -12.00 9.91
CA PRO A 38 -1.63 -13.45 10.15
C PRO A 38 -1.53 -14.30 8.88
N TYR A 39 -1.86 -13.72 7.73
CA TYR A 39 -1.92 -14.44 6.46
C TYR A 39 -0.77 -14.07 5.53
N TRP A 40 0.15 -13.25 6.00
CA TRP A 40 1.28 -12.85 5.18
C TRP A 40 2.15 -14.05 4.85
N HIS A 41 2.55 -14.15 3.59
CA HIS A 41 3.40 -15.21 3.09
C HIS A 41 4.46 -14.61 2.18
N ASP A 42 5.62 -15.28 2.09
CA ASP A 42 6.71 -14.82 1.25
C ASP A 42 6.31 -14.66 -0.22
N ASP A 43 5.40 -15.50 -0.69
CA ASP A 43 4.90 -15.41 -2.08
C ASP A 43 4.16 -14.10 -2.34
N ILE A 44 3.48 -13.56 -1.33
CA ILE A 44 2.80 -12.26 -1.46
C ILE A 44 3.83 -11.16 -1.67
N GLY A 45 4.88 -11.15 -0.86
CA GLY A 45 5.96 -10.19 -0.98
C GLY A 45 6.68 -10.30 -2.31
N LYS A 46 6.93 -11.52 -2.77
CA LYS A 46 7.57 -11.78 -4.04
C LYS A 46 6.73 -11.27 -5.21
N HIS A 47 5.45 -11.58 -5.20
CA HIS A 47 4.52 -11.12 -6.25
C HIS A 47 4.47 -9.58 -6.29
N PHE A 48 4.37 -8.97 -5.12
CA PHE A 48 4.35 -7.52 -5.00
C PHE A 48 5.64 -6.91 -5.52
N GLY A 49 6.79 -7.50 -5.16
CA GLY A 49 8.10 -7.04 -5.63
C GLY A 49 8.23 -7.12 -7.15
N GLU A 50 7.76 -8.20 -7.75
CA GLU A 50 7.78 -8.36 -9.21
C GLU A 50 6.90 -7.31 -9.89
N LEU A 51 5.72 -7.05 -9.34
CA LEU A 51 4.84 -6.01 -9.84
C LEU A 51 5.51 -4.64 -9.79
N MET A 52 6.15 -4.33 -8.67
CA MET A 52 6.76 -3.02 -8.44
C MET A 52 7.95 -2.73 -9.35
N GLN A 53 8.60 -3.75 -9.89
CA GLN A 53 9.71 -3.55 -10.83
C GLN A 53 9.29 -2.82 -12.10
N ASN A 54 8.02 -2.89 -12.45
CA ASN A 54 7.47 -2.30 -13.67
C ASN A 54 6.65 -1.05 -13.41
N VAL A 55 6.69 -0.52 -12.19
CA VAL A 55 5.90 0.66 -11.80
C VAL A 55 6.79 1.90 -11.82
N ASP A 56 6.40 2.89 -12.59
CA ASP A 56 7.11 4.18 -12.67
C ASP A 56 6.55 5.20 -11.69
N ALA A 57 5.25 5.11 -11.39
CA ALA A 57 4.57 6.07 -10.53
C ALA A 57 3.35 5.44 -9.87
N PHE A 58 3.00 5.99 -8.72
CA PHE A 58 1.76 5.66 -8.03
C PHE A 58 0.73 6.76 -8.22
N LEU A 59 -0.50 6.36 -8.48
CA LEU A 59 -1.64 7.27 -8.43
C LEU A 59 -2.47 6.89 -7.20
N LEU A 60 -2.54 7.77 -6.23
CA LEU A 60 -3.14 7.49 -4.93
C LEU A 60 -4.24 8.50 -4.63
N GLY A 61 -5.27 8.05 -3.93
CA GLY A 61 -6.22 8.95 -3.31
C GLY A 61 -5.52 9.76 -2.20
N ARG A 62 -6.11 10.88 -1.83
CA ARG A 62 -5.50 11.76 -0.84
C ARG A 62 -5.19 11.06 0.49
N ARG A 63 -6.15 10.34 1.03
CA ARG A 63 -5.96 9.64 2.31
C ARG A 63 -4.91 8.56 2.21
N THR A 64 -4.93 7.80 1.13
CA THR A 64 -3.91 6.78 0.88
C THR A 64 -2.53 7.41 0.72
N TYR A 65 -2.45 8.53 0.04
CA TYR A 65 -1.17 9.25 -0.12
C TYR A 65 -0.59 9.64 1.24
N VAL A 66 -1.39 10.20 2.13
CA VAL A 66 -0.93 10.62 3.46
C VAL A 66 -0.47 9.41 4.26
N THR A 67 -1.24 8.33 4.25
CA THR A 67 -0.89 7.10 4.97
C THR A 67 0.39 6.48 4.42
N HIS A 68 0.51 6.43 3.10
CA HIS A 68 1.68 5.90 2.41
C HIS A 68 2.94 6.70 2.78
N ALA A 69 2.87 8.01 2.72
CA ALA A 69 3.99 8.86 3.06
C ALA A 69 4.40 8.68 4.52
N ALA A 70 3.44 8.65 5.43
CA ALA A 70 3.73 8.45 6.84
C ALA A 70 4.35 7.08 7.15
N ALA A 71 3.97 6.05 6.39
CA ALA A 71 4.46 4.70 6.63
C ALA A 71 5.84 4.45 6.00
N PHE A 72 6.08 4.94 4.78
CA PHE A 72 7.25 4.52 4.00
C PHE A 72 8.36 5.57 3.90
N GLU A 73 8.04 6.85 3.88
CA GLU A 73 9.08 7.89 3.79
C GLU A 73 10.08 7.86 4.95
N PRO A 74 9.66 7.62 6.21
CA PRO A 74 10.59 7.55 7.33
C PRO A 74 11.46 6.31 7.36
N MET A 75 11.18 5.30 6.54
CA MET A 75 11.96 4.07 6.54
C MET A 75 13.39 4.32 6.09
N PRO A 76 14.38 3.71 6.77
CA PRO A 76 15.77 3.93 6.41
C PRO A 76 16.11 3.38 5.02
N ALA A 77 17.10 3.98 4.39
CA ALA A 77 17.62 3.48 3.13
C ALA A 77 18.13 2.05 3.31
N GLY A 78 17.82 1.20 2.35
CA GLY A 78 18.15 -0.22 2.40
C GLY A 78 17.01 -1.10 2.91
N ASP A 79 15.96 -0.53 3.48
CA ASP A 79 14.77 -1.28 3.83
C ASP A 79 14.06 -1.71 2.54
N PHE A 80 13.78 -3.02 2.41
CA PHE A 80 13.23 -3.55 1.17
C PHE A 80 11.90 -2.89 0.79
N PHE A 81 10.97 -2.83 1.73
CA PHE A 81 9.67 -2.21 1.46
C PHE A 81 9.77 -0.70 1.32
N GLY A 82 10.58 -0.06 2.16
CA GLY A 82 10.78 1.38 2.10
C GLY A 82 11.33 1.81 0.74
N ASP A 83 12.40 1.17 0.29
CA ASP A 83 13.01 1.49 -0.99
C ASP A 83 12.03 1.20 -2.15
N MET A 84 11.34 0.08 -2.10
CA MET A 84 10.38 -0.30 -3.14
C MET A 84 9.23 0.69 -3.23
N MET A 85 8.71 1.12 -2.10
CA MET A 85 7.54 2.01 -2.07
C MET A 85 7.89 3.49 -2.29
N ASN A 86 9.12 3.88 -2.01
CA ASN A 86 9.56 5.26 -2.20
C ASN A 86 10.19 5.53 -3.57
N ALA A 87 10.60 4.49 -4.28
CA ALA A 87 11.25 4.67 -5.58
C ALA A 87 10.34 5.28 -6.65
N PRO A 88 9.07 4.82 -6.82
CA PRO A 88 8.18 5.42 -7.81
C PRO A 88 7.72 6.81 -7.37
N LYS A 89 7.50 7.65 -8.36
CA LYS A 89 6.93 8.97 -8.11
C LYS A 89 5.48 8.82 -7.65
N SER A 90 5.14 9.43 -6.53
CA SER A 90 3.78 9.41 -6.00
C SER A 90 3.02 10.66 -6.39
N THR A 91 1.78 10.48 -6.86
CA THR A 91 0.89 11.57 -7.22
C THR A 91 -0.45 11.35 -6.52
N SER A 92 -0.87 12.33 -5.75
CA SER A 92 -2.17 12.28 -5.10
C SER A 92 -3.27 12.68 -6.08
N CYS A 93 -4.29 11.87 -6.15
CA CYS A 93 -5.52 12.25 -6.82
C CYS A 93 -6.22 13.24 -5.90
N ARG A 94 -6.27 14.51 -6.33
CA ARG A 94 -6.81 15.56 -5.49
C ARG A 94 -8.32 15.50 -5.42
N GLY A 95 -8.81 14.87 -4.36
CA GLY A 95 -10.16 15.09 -3.94
C GLY A 95 -10.25 16.45 -3.23
N ARG A 96 -11.22 17.14 -3.48
CA ARG A 96 -11.43 18.42 -2.83
C ARG A 96 -12.54 18.32 -1.82
#